data_7c79a127f1aaa5783e41acf68de40816
#
_entry.id   7c79a127f1aaa5783e41acf68de40816
#
_cell.length_a   1.000
_cell.length_b   1.000
_cell.length_c   1.000
_cell.angle_alpha   90.00
_cell.angle_beta   90.00
_cell.angle_gamma   90.00
#
_symmetry.space_group_name_H-M   'P 1'
#
loop_
_entity.id
_entity.type
_entity.pdbx_description
1 polymer ?
#
loop_
_entity_poly.entity_id
_entity_poly.type
_entity_poly.pdbx_seq_one_letter_code
_entity_poly.pdbx_strand_id
1 'polypeptide(L)'
;MAIFLTAGNGVQGINESLFLLTPEWQVRLAVLGQAGLGFGLGAVLAIFQGRVVAVSWLLGVVVAVAPNAFLAARLLGAQADAKALLRAAWIGEIGKFAFTVLLFAVIFATVRPLSALAVFGGFIIAQLAGIGVLAYGGWAGTEQVVTKN
;
A
#
# COMPACT_ATOMS: atom_id res chain seq x y z
N MET A 1 -25.06 38.34 1.89
CA MET A 1 -25.21 37.04 2.54
C MET A 1 -25.09 35.84 1.56
N ALA A 2 -25.20 36.02 0.24
CA ALA A 2 -25.09 34.97 -0.76
C ALA A 2 -23.63 34.56 -1.13
N ILE A 3 -22.64 35.42 -0.92
CA ILE A 3 -21.24 35.21 -1.30
C ILE A 3 -20.52 34.17 -0.38
N PHE A 4 -20.97 34.07 0.89
CA PHE A 4 -20.37 33.16 1.85
C PHE A 4 -20.77 31.68 1.64
N LEU A 5 -21.90 31.40 0.99
CA LEU A 5 -22.40 30.04 0.75
C LEU A 5 -21.71 29.37 -0.44
N THR A 6 -21.17 30.15 -1.41
CA THR A 6 -20.49 29.63 -2.59
C THR A 6 -19.05 29.21 -2.29
N ALA A 7 -18.38 29.84 -1.31
CA ALA A 7 -17.01 29.48 -0.94
C ALA A 7 -16.90 28.12 -0.22
N GLY A 8 -17.92 27.76 0.58
CA GLY A 8 -17.96 26.47 1.29
C GLY A 8 -18.08 25.27 0.36
N ASN A 9 -18.86 25.39 -0.71
CA ASN A 9 -19.06 24.27 -1.66
C ASN A 9 -17.86 24.05 -2.59
N GLY A 10 -17.06 25.09 -2.84
CA GLY A 10 -15.84 24.98 -3.68
C GLY A 10 -14.74 24.17 -2.98
N VAL A 11 -14.53 24.40 -1.68
CA VAL A 11 -13.48 23.70 -0.91
C VAL A 11 -13.85 22.23 -0.65
N GLN A 12 -15.12 21.94 -0.42
CA GLN A 12 -15.58 20.56 -0.27
C GLN A 12 -15.48 19.77 -1.59
N GLY A 13 -15.84 20.38 -2.70
CA GLY A 13 -15.71 19.74 -4.02
C GLY A 13 -14.26 19.46 -4.43
N ILE A 14 -13.31 20.31 -4.03
CA ILE A 14 -11.87 20.10 -4.29
C ILE A 14 -11.35 18.94 -3.43
N ASN A 15 -11.74 18.84 -2.16
CA ASN A 15 -11.32 17.72 -1.30
C ASN A 15 -11.91 16.38 -1.76
N GLU A 16 -13.16 16.36 -2.19
CA GLU A 16 -13.78 15.15 -2.73
C GLU A 16 -13.15 14.73 -4.05
N SER A 17 -12.86 15.67 -4.95
CA SER A 17 -12.22 15.35 -6.23
C SER A 17 -10.76 14.92 -6.06
N LEU A 18 -10.01 15.47 -5.11
CA LEU A 18 -8.64 15.04 -4.79
C LEU A 18 -8.61 13.65 -4.17
N PHE A 19 -9.60 13.30 -3.35
CA PHE A 19 -9.70 11.96 -2.77
C PHE A 19 -10.14 10.91 -3.80
N LEU A 20 -10.96 11.30 -4.79
CA LEU A 20 -11.38 10.44 -5.90
C LEU A 20 -10.32 10.30 -7.00
N LEU A 21 -9.31 11.16 -7.00
CA LEU A 21 -8.20 11.18 -7.98
C LEU A 21 -6.93 10.48 -7.48
N THR A 22 -7.02 9.49 -6.59
CA THR A 22 -5.93 8.51 -6.55
C THR A 22 -6.04 7.69 -7.83
N PRO A 23 -5.25 8.02 -8.88
CA PRO A 23 -5.38 7.30 -10.14
C PRO A 23 -5.06 5.84 -9.87
N GLU A 24 -5.88 4.95 -10.38
CA GLU A 24 -5.72 3.48 -10.23
C GLU A 24 -4.27 3.03 -10.54
N TRP A 25 -3.59 3.74 -11.42
CA TRP A 25 -2.19 3.48 -11.76
C TRP A 25 -1.22 3.73 -10.61
N GLN A 26 -1.48 4.72 -9.71
CA GLN A 26 -0.61 4.97 -8.54
C GLN A 26 -0.68 3.81 -7.54
N VAL A 27 -1.88 3.28 -7.31
CA VAL A 27 -2.06 2.10 -6.44
C VAL A 27 -1.38 0.89 -7.05
N ARG A 28 -1.53 0.67 -8.36
CA ARG A 28 -0.85 -0.41 -9.07
C ARG A 28 0.67 -0.24 -9.02
N LEU A 29 1.19 0.97 -9.23
CA LEU A 29 2.62 1.25 -9.13
C LEU A 29 3.16 1.04 -7.71
N ALA A 30 2.39 1.39 -6.67
CA ALA A 30 2.80 1.14 -5.28
C ALA A 30 2.95 -0.37 -5.02
N VAL A 31 1.97 -1.17 -5.42
CA VAL A 31 2.01 -2.63 -5.25
C VAL A 31 3.15 -3.26 -6.09
N LEU A 32 3.30 -2.84 -7.35
CA LEU A 32 4.38 -3.34 -8.22
C LEU A 32 5.76 -2.89 -7.74
N GLY A 33 5.88 -1.65 -7.25
CA GLY A 33 7.13 -1.12 -6.70
C GLY A 33 7.55 -1.85 -5.43
N GLN A 34 6.62 -2.14 -4.53
CA GLN A 34 6.86 -2.98 -3.34
C GLN A 34 7.35 -4.38 -3.73
N ALA A 35 6.64 -5.00 -4.65
CA ALA A 35 7.01 -6.34 -5.13
C ALA A 35 8.38 -6.32 -5.81
N GLY A 36 8.59 -5.40 -6.76
CA GLY A 36 9.84 -5.29 -7.52
C GLY A 36 11.07 -5.08 -6.65
N LEU A 37 11.03 -4.13 -5.71
CA LEU A 37 12.10 -3.89 -4.75
C LEU A 37 12.30 -5.09 -3.81
N GLY A 38 11.22 -5.66 -3.31
CA GLY A 38 11.29 -6.81 -2.42
C GLY A 38 11.88 -8.04 -3.07
N PHE A 39 11.48 -8.37 -4.29
CA PHE A 39 12.02 -9.49 -5.06
C PHE A 39 13.46 -9.23 -5.51
N GLY A 40 13.79 -8.01 -5.94
CA GLY A 40 15.15 -7.63 -6.34
C GLY A 40 16.15 -7.79 -5.19
N LEU A 41 15.82 -7.27 -4.01
CA LEU A 41 16.65 -7.46 -2.80
C LEU A 41 16.70 -8.93 -2.36
N GLY A 42 15.61 -9.67 -2.48
CA GLY A 42 15.58 -11.11 -2.22
C GLY A 42 16.55 -11.90 -3.10
N ALA A 43 16.64 -11.55 -4.38
CA ALA A 43 17.60 -12.17 -5.30
C ALA A 43 19.05 -11.86 -4.90
N VAL A 44 19.35 -10.61 -4.49
CA VAL A 44 20.67 -10.24 -3.97
C VAL A 44 21.00 -11.03 -2.70
N LEU A 45 20.08 -11.12 -1.76
CA LEU A 45 20.27 -11.91 -0.53
C LEU A 45 20.48 -13.39 -0.79
N ALA A 46 19.88 -13.95 -1.84
CA ALA A 46 20.09 -15.35 -2.23
C ALA A 46 21.55 -15.64 -2.60
N ILE A 47 22.21 -14.66 -3.23
CA ILE A 47 23.61 -14.77 -3.64
C ILE A 47 24.55 -14.67 -2.43
N PHE A 48 24.30 -13.72 -1.53
CA PHE A 48 25.23 -13.40 -0.43
C PHE A 48 24.96 -14.14 0.87
N GLN A 49 23.72 -14.47 1.20
CA GLN A 49 23.34 -15.04 2.50
C GLN A 49 22.68 -16.44 2.41
N GLY A 50 22.50 -16.92 1.20
CA GLY A 50 21.99 -18.26 0.97
C GLY A 50 20.46 -18.36 0.95
N ARG A 51 19.97 -19.55 0.57
CA ARG A 51 18.55 -19.80 0.26
C ARG A 51 17.60 -19.55 1.42
N VAL A 52 17.98 -19.91 2.65
CA VAL A 52 17.09 -19.77 3.81
C VAL A 52 16.75 -18.30 4.07
N VAL A 53 17.76 -17.43 4.02
CA VAL A 53 17.56 -15.98 4.24
C VAL A 53 16.76 -15.38 3.10
N ALA A 54 17.06 -15.75 1.86
CA ALA A 54 16.35 -15.25 0.69
C ALA A 54 14.85 -15.65 0.70
N VAL A 55 14.54 -16.91 0.95
CA VAL A 55 13.15 -17.39 1.03
C VAL A 55 12.43 -16.72 2.18
N SER A 56 13.08 -16.61 3.35
CA SER A 56 12.48 -15.92 4.50
C SER A 56 12.19 -14.44 4.20
N TRP A 57 13.10 -13.75 3.51
CA TRP A 57 12.91 -12.39 3.04
C TRP A 57 11.70 -12.26 2.09
N LEU A 58 11.62 -13.14 1.09
CA LEU A 58 10.50 -13.15 0.14
C LEU A 58 9.17 -13.41 0.81
N LEU A 59 9.11 -14.28 1.81
CA LEU A 59 7.92 -14.51 2.62
C LEU A 59 7.50 -13.22 3.33
N GLY A 60 8.44 -12.46 3.89
CA GLY A 60 8.18 -11.14 4.47
C GLY A 60 7.61 -10.15 3.48
N VAL A 61 8.16 -10.10 2.26
CA VAL A 61 7.63 -9.27 1.16
C VAL A 61 6.19 -9.67 0.81
N VAL A 62 5.90 -10.96 0.72
CA VAL A 62 4.53 -11.46 0.45
C VAL A 62 3.57 -11.04 1.56
N VAL A 63 3.97 -11.10 2.83
CA VAL A 63 3.16 -10.63 3.96
C VAL A 63 2.84 -9.14 3.87
N ALA A 64 3.74 -8.32 3.32
CA ALA A 64 3.49 -6.91 3.09
C ALA A 64 2.58 -6.65 1.88
N VAL A 65 2.85 -7.32 0.76
CA VAL A 65 2.18 -7.05 -0.53
C VAL A 65 0.76 -7.62 -0.57
N ALA A 66 0.53 -8.83 -0.05
CA ALA A 66 -0.77 -9.49 -0.18
C ALA A 66 -1.92 -8.74 0.52
N PRO A 67 -1.78 -8.26 1.79
CA PRO A 67 -2.82 -7.45 2.42
C PRO A 67 -3.04 -6.09 1.74
N ASN A 68 -1.98 -5.46 1.22
CA ASN A 68 -2.09 -4.20 0.49
C ASN A 68 -2.83 -4.39 -0.85
N ALA A 69 -2.53 -5.46 -1.58
CA ALA A 69 -3.25 -5.81 -2.81
C ALA A 69 -4.73 -6.13 -2.54
N PHE A 70 -5.03 -6.83 -1.44
CA PHE A 70 -6.39 -7.10 -1.02
C PHE A 70 -7.17 -5.82 -0.71
N LEU A 71 -6.56 -4.89 0.04
CA LEU A 71 -7.16 -3.59 0.35
C LEU A 71 -7.40 -2.79 -0.93
N ALA A 72 -6.41 -2.72 -1.84
CA ALA A 72 -6.53 -2.04 -3.11
C ALA A 72 -7.70 -2.59 -3.95
N ALA A 73 -7.82 -3.91 -4.06
CA ALA A 73 -8.93 -4.55 -4.78
C ALA A 73 -10.30 -4.21 -4.18
N ARG A 74 -10.40 -4.12 -2.84
CA ARG A 74 -11.62 -3.72 -2.15
C ARG A 74 -12.02 -2.27 -2.41
N LEU A 75 -11.05 -1.36 -2.40
CA LEU A 75 -11.30 0.06 -2.64
C LEU A 75 -11.71 0.34 -4.09
N LEU A 76 -11.12 -0.36 -5.05
CA LEU A 76 -11.49 -0.26 -6.46
C LEU A 76 -12.92 -0.77 -6.74
N GLY A 77 -13.44 -1.70 -5.94
CA GLY A 77 -14.80 -2.21 -6.05
C GLY A 77 -15.89 -1.36 -5.38
N ALA A 78 -15.53 -0.36 -4.56
CA ALA A 78 -16.45 0.38 -3.70
C ALA A 78 -16.88 1.77 -4.25
N GLN A 79 -16.97 1.95 -5.56
CA GLN A 79 -17.09 3.26 -6.22
C GLN A 79 -18.42 4.00 -6.09
N ALA A 80 -19.41 3.57 -5.29
CA ALA A 80 -20.78 4.07 -5.43
C ALA A 80 -21.21 5.16 -4.43
N ASP A 81 -20.58 5.29 -3.24
CA ASP A 81 -21.04 6.25 -2.21
C ASP A 81 -19.92 6.57 -1.22
N ALA A 82 -19.79 7.85 -0.82
CA ALA A 82 -18.76 8.30 0.12
C ALA A 82 -18.82 7.58 1.49
N LYS A 83 -20.02 7.32 2.00
CA LYS A 83 -20.21 6.56 3.24
C LYS A 83 -19.81 5.08 3.09
N ALA A 84 -20.13 4.49 1.95
CA ALA A 84 -19.74 3.12 1.62
C ALA A 84 -18.21 3.02 1.47
N LEU A 85 -17.56 4.01 0.87
CA LEU A 85 -16.12 4.08 0.71
C LEU A 85 -15.40 4.20 2.08
N LEU A 86 -15.87 5.08 2.96
CA LEU A 86 -15.32 5.22 4.31
C LEU A 86 -15.44 3.92 5.12
N ARG A 87 -16.62 3.28 5.07
CA ARG A 87 -16.85 1.99 5.73
C ARG A 87 -15.96 0.89 5.14
N ALA A 88 -15.81 0.84 3.82
CA ALA A 88 -14.94 -0.11 3.14
C ALA A 88 -13.46 0.10 3.51
N ALA A 89 -13.02 1.35 3.66
CA ALA A 89 -11.68 1.69 4.12
C ALA A 89 -11.42 1.21 5.55
N TRP A 90 -12.32 1.47 6.49
CA TRP A 90 -12.20 1.02 7.88
C TRP A 90 -12.18 -0.50 8.00
N ILE A 91 -13.12 -1.18 7.35
CA ILE A 91 -13.17 -2.66 7.33
C ILE A 91 -11.94 -3.22 6.62
N GLY A 92 -11.49 -2.54 5.56
CA GLY A 92 -10.29 -2.91 4.82
C GLY A 92 -9.01 -2.82 5.67
N GLU A 93 -8.85 -1.75 6.46
CA GLU A 93 -7.69 -1.60 7.35
C GLU A 93 -7.67 -2.66 8.46
N ILE A 94 -8.80 -2.90 9.13
CA ILE A 94 -8.90 -3.96 10.14
C ILE A 94 -8.62 -5.32 9.51
N GLY A 95 -9.21 -5.59 8.34
CA GLY A 95 -8.99 -6.82 7.58
C GLY A 95 -7.53 -7.00 7.16
N LYS A 96 -6.86 -5.93 6.75
CA LYS A 96 -5.43 -5.92 6.41
C LYS A 96 -4.58 -6.34 7.60
N PHE A 97 -4.82 -5.77 8.79
CA PHE A 97 -4.07 -6.15 10.01
C PHE A 97 -4.31 -7.62 10.38
N ALA A 98 -5.57 -8.06 10.41
CA ALA A 98 -5.92 -9.44 10.70
C ALA A 98 -5.26 -10.41 9.70
N PHE A 99 -5.28 -10.07 8.41
CA PHE A 99 -4.67 -10.87 7.36
C PHE A 99 -3.14 -10.91 7.49
N THR A 100 -2.50 -9.78 7.81
CA THR A 100 -1.05 -9.71 8.07
C THR A 100 -0.66 -10.61 9.24
N VAL A 101 -1.37 -10.52 10.37
CA VAL A 101 -1.10 -11.35 11.55
C VAL A 101 -1.30 -12.84 11.24
N LEU A 102 -2.36 -13.18 10.51
CA LEU A 102 -2.61 -14.57 10.08
C LEU A 102 -1.48 -15.10 9.20
N LEU A 103 -1.01 -14.32 8.23
CA LEU A 103 0.09 -14.73 7.36
C LEU A 103 1.39 -14.94 8.15
N PHE A 104 1.73 -14.04 9.08
CA PHE A 104 2.87 -14.25 9.97
C PHE A 104 2.71 -15.54 10.78
N ALA A 105 1.55 -15.76 11.40
CA ALA A 105 1.29 -16.95 12.20
C ALA A 105 1.46 -18.23 11.36
N VAL A 106 0.92 -18.27 10.16
CA VAL A 106 1.04 -19.42 9.25
C VAL A 106 2.51 -19.65 8.86
N ILE A 107 3.24 -18.60 8.45
CA ILE A 107 4.64 -18.71 8.05
C ILE A 107 5.51 -19.22 9.22
N PHE A 108 5.36 -18.64 10.40
CA PHE A 108 6.13 -19.04 11.57
C PHE A 108 5.77 -20.45 12.10
N ALA A 109 4.55 -20.92 11.85
CA ALA A 109 4.13 -22.27 12.22
C ALA A 109 4.59 -23.35 11.25
N THR A 110 4.62 -23.05 9.92
CA THR A 110 4.74 -24.08 8.87
C THR A 110 6.11 -24.11 8.20
N VAL A 111 6.82 -22.97 8.10
CA VAL A 111 8.07 -22.89 7.36
C VAL A 111 9.27 -23.19 8.25
N ARG A 112 10.06 -24.23 7.89
CA ARG A 112 11.30 -24.60 8.57
C ARG A 112 12.35 -25.05 7.53
N PRO A 113 13.61 -24.60 7.59
CA PRO A 113 14.17 -23.58 8.48
C PRO A 113 13.75 -22.16 8.06
N LEU A 114 13.62 -21.23 9.02
CA LEU A 114 13.18 -19.87 8.82
C LEU A 114 14.11 -18.87 9.53
N SER A 115 14.49 -17.78 8.86
CA SER A 115 15.17 -16.63 9.45
C SER A 115 14.16 -15.55 9.81
N ALA A 116 13.81 -15.41 11.08
CA ALA A 116 12.86 -14.41 11.56
C ALA A 116 13.27 -13.00 11.18
N LEU A 117 14.55 -12.65 11.34
CA LEU A 117 15.06 -11.31 10.95
C LEU A 117 14.88 -11.02 9.47
N ALA A 118 15.07 -12.02 8.60
CA ALA A 118 14.87 -11.86 7.17
C ALA A 118 13.39 -11.66 6.83
N VAL A 119 12.47 -12.39 7.48
CA VAL A 119 11.02 -12.20 7.28
C VAL A 119 10.59 -10.79 7.67
N PHE A 120 10.97 -10.33 8.88
CA PHE A 120 10.64 -8.98 9.32
C PHE A 120 11.33 -7.90 8.48
N GLY A 121 12.59 -8.11 8.08
CA GLY A 121 13.31 -7.21 7.18
C GLY A 121 12.60 -7.04 5.84
N GLY A 122 12.21 -8.14 5.19
CA GLY A 122 11.46 -8.13 3.94
C GLY A 122 10.11 -7.41 4.07
N PHE A 123 9.38 -7.68 5.15
CA PHE A 123 8.13 -7.01 5.45
C PHE A 123 8.30 -5.49 5.62
N ILE A 124 9.25 -5.05 6.46
CA ILE A 124 9.46 -3.63 6.74
C ILE A 124 9.89 -2.87 5.48
N ILE A 125 10.85 -3.41 4.74
CA ILE A 125 11.35 -2.75 3.51
C ILE A 125 10.25 -2.66 2.46
N ALA A 126 9.46 -3.71 2.26
CA ALA A 126 8.33 -3.67 1.34
C ALA A 126 7.27 -2.65 1.77
N GLN A 127 6.96 -2.54 3.07
CA GLN A 127 6.03 -1.52 3.58
C GLN A 127 6.54 -0.11 3.34
N LEU A 128 7.81 0.16 3.65
CA LEU A 128 8.43 1.47 3.42
C LEU A 128 8.47 1.84 1.93
N ALA A 129 8.75 0.87 1.06
CA ALA A 129 8.71 1.08 -0.39
C ALA A 129 7.31 1.50 -0.87
N GLY A 130 6.25 0.86 -0.36
CA GLY A 130 4.87 1.23 -0.71
C GLY A 130 4.50 2.64 -0.25
N ILE A 131 4.86 2.99 0.98
CA ILE A 131 4.64 4.35 1.51
C ILE A 131 5.41 5.37 0.68
N GLY A 132 6.67 5.07 0.32
CA GLY A 132 7.52 5.93 -0.49
C GLY A 132 6.92 6.22 -1.87
N VAL A 133 6.40 5.21 -2.56
CA VAL A 133 5.77 5.38 -3.89
C VAL A 133 4.51 6.25 -3.79
N LEU A 134 3.68 6.03 -2.77
CA LEU A 134 2.46 6.83 -2.56
C LEU A 134 2.78 8.29 -2.20
N ALA A 135 3.79 8.52 -1.36
CA ALA A 135 4.24 9.86 -0.98
C ALA A 135 4.79 10.62 -2.19
N TYR A 136 5.60 9.95 -3.02
CA TYR A 136 6.16 10.56 -4.23
C TYR A 136 5.08 10.89 -5.27
N GLY A 137 4.11 9.98 -5.47
CA GLY A 137 2.97 10.21 -6.37
C GLY A 137 2.08 11.37 -5.93
N GLY A 138 1.88 11.57 -4.62
CA GLY A 138 1.17 12.71 -4.07
C GLY A 138 1.90 14.04 -4.30
N TRP A 139 3.23 14.04 -4.19
CA TRP A 139 4.05 15.24 -4.40
C TRP A 139 4.08 15.69 -5.88
N ALA A 140 4.26 14.74 -6.79
CA ALA A 140 4.26 15.02 -8.22
C ALA A 140 2.90 15.54 -8.74
N GLY A 141 1.80 15.15 -8.10
CA GLY A 141 0.45 15.66 -8.43
C GLY A 141 0.24 17.11 -8.03
N THR A 142 0.84 17.57 -6.94
CA THR A 142 0.69 18.97 -6.46
C THR A 142 1.45 19.98 -7.33
N GLU A 143 2.60 19.61 -7.89
CA GLU A 143 3.35 20.50 -8.79
C GLU A 143 2.61 20.80 -10.11
N GLN A 144 1.86 19.85 -10.65
CA GLN A 144 1.10 20.06 -11.89
C GLN A 144 -0.08 21.02 -11.71
N VAL A 145 -0.62 21.15 -10.51
CA VAL A 145 -1.72 22.10 -10.23
C VAL A 145 -1.18 23.52 -10.09
N VAL A 146 0.00 23.70 -9.51
CA VAL A 146 0.62 25.03 -9.29
C VAL A 146 1.13 25.64 -10.59
N THR A 147 1.62 24.84 -11.54
CA THR A 147 2.15 25.33 -12.82
C THR A 147 1.09 25.67 -13.87
N LYS A 148 -0.19 25.33 -13.64
CA LYS A 148 -1.30 25.62 -14.56
C LYS A 148 -2.08 26.90 -14.26
N ASN A 149 -1.76 27.61 -13.20
CA ASN A 149 -2.31 28.91 -12.83
C ASN A 149 -1.27 30.01 -13.03
#